data_f1fa1d65706a4028d5970048a37c3f91
#
_entry.id   f1fa1d65706a4028d5970048a37c3f91
#
_cell.length_a   1.000
_cell.length_b   1.000
_cell.length_c   1.000
_cell.angle_alpha   90.00
_cell.angle_beta   90.00
_cell.angle_gamma   90.00
#
_symmetry.space_group_name_H-M   'P 1'
#
loop_
_entity.id
_entity.type
_entity.pdbx_description
1 polymer ?
#
loop_
_entity_poly.entity_id
_entity_poly.type
_entity_poly.pdbx_seq_one_letter_code
_entity_poly.pdbx_strand_id
1 'polypeptide(L)'
;KRILLTGCPSSGAPMKVVKAIEEHGGNVVVYENCGGAKSVDRLIDEDAEDIYKAIAERYLAIGCSVMTPDNNRIELMGRLLEEYNIEGVVEMTLQACHTYNIEAKSIEKFVKSKGLPYIHVETDYSQADIGQLDTRIAAFLEMI
;
A
#
# COMPACT_ATOMS: atom_id res chain seq x y z
N LYS A 1 11.36 -4.18 -12.10
CA LYS A 1 9.89 -4.00 -12.07
C LYS A 1 9.48 -2.90 -11.11
N ARG A 2 8.53 -2.06 -11.47
CA ARG A 2 8.04 -0.93 -10.67
C ARG A 2 6.89 -1.38 -9.77
N ILE A 3 7.14 -1.43 -8.48
CA ILE A 3 6.23 -2.01 -7.50
C ILE A 3 5.64 -0.92 -6.61
N LEU A 4 4.31 -0.94 -6.44
CA LEU A 4 3.64 -0.22 -5.38
C LEU A 4 3.49 -1.15 -4.18
N LEU A 5 3.94 -0.69 -3.01
CA LEU A 5 3.74 -1.40 -1.74
C LEU A 5 2.63 -0.72 -0.94
N THR A 6 1.60 -1.48 -0.62
CA THR A 6 0.43 -1.02 0.14
C THR A 6 0.19 -1.88 1.39
N GLY A 7 -0.76 -1.49 2.20
CA GLY A 7 -1.16 -2.22 3.41
C GLY A 7 -0.63 -1.62 4.71
N CYS A 8 -0.18 -2.45 5.63
CA CYS A 8 0.34 -1.99 6.91
C CYS A 8 1.63 -1.17 6.75
N PRO A 9 1.92 -0.23 7.68
CA PRO A 9 3.19 0.48 7.68
C PRO A 9 4.39 -0.46 7.68
N SER A 10 5.34 -0.23 6.77
CA SER A 10 6.48 -1.12 6.51
C SER A 10 7.75 -0.71 7.24
N SER A 11 7.63 -0.22 8.48
CA SER A 11 8.79 0.08 9.33
C SER A 11 9.26 -1.13 10.14
N GLY A 12 10.56 -1.22 10.43
CA GLY A 12 11.11 -2.31 11.23
C GLY A 12 11.08 -3.67 10.52
N ALA A 13 10.62 -4.74 11.20
CA ALA A 13 10.63 -6.09 10.66
C ALA A 13 9.91 -6.26 9.31
N PRO A 14 8.78 -5.59 9.04
CA PRO A 14 8.16 -5.63 7.71
C PRO A 14 9.04 -5.17 6.54
N MET A 15 10.15 -4.48 6.79
CA MET A 15 11.12 -4.14 5.75
C MET A 15 11.73 -5.36 5.05
N LYS A 16 11.63 -6.56 5.63
CA LYS A 16 12.00 -7.82 4.96
C LYS A 16 11.22 -8.05 3.66
N VAL A 17 9.97 -7.56 3.57
CA VAL A 17 9.17 -7.62 2.33
C VAL A 17 9.77 -6.73 1.26
N VAL A 18 10.17 -5.50 1.61
CA VAL A 18 10.86 -4.58 0.68
C VAL A 18 12.16 -5.20 0.19
N LYS A 19 12.95 -5.74 1.13
CA LYS A 19 14.22 -6.40 0.80
C LYS A 19 14.01 -7.56 -0.18
N ALA A 20 13.04 -8.44 0.06
CA ALA A 20 12.72 -9.53 -0.85
C ALA A 20 12.32 -9.01 -2.26
N ILE A 21 11.51 -7.94 -2.35
CA ILE A 21 11.15 -7.33 -3.63
C ILE A 21 12.41 -6.87 -4.38
N GLU A 22 13.30 -6.15 -3.71
CA GLU A 22 14.48 -5.56 -4.34
C GLU A 22 15.53 -6.61 -4.70
N GLU A 23 15.73 -7.64 -3.90
CA GLU A 23 16.64 -8.75 -4.18
C GLU A 23 16.22 -9.58 -5.41
N HIS A 24 14.92 -9.61 -5.74
CA HIS A 24 14.39 -10.29 -6.92
C HIS A 24 14.11 -9.36 -8.12
N GLY A 25 14.70 -8.16 -8.13
CA GLY A 25 14.65 -7.24 -9.28
C GLY A 25 13.40 -6.37 -9.37
N GLY A 26 12.60 -6.32 -8.31
CA GLY A 26 11.59 -5.30 -8.12
C GLY A 26 12.21 -4.00 -7.59
N ASN A 27 11.50 -2.89 -7.73
CA ASN A 27 11.86 -1.62 -7.13
C ASN A 27 10.58 -1.00 -6.53
N VAL A 28 10.54 -0.83 -5.22
CA VAL A 28 9.42 -0.19 -4.55
C VAL A 28 9.49 1.31 -4.81
N VAL A 29 8.74 1.78 -5.81
CA VAL A 29 8.78 3.18 -6.26
C VAL A 29 7.81 4.07 -5.51
N VAL A 30 6.80 3.50 -4.86
CA VAL A 30 5.85 4.24 -4.03
C VAL A 30 5.23 3.36 -2.95
N TYR A 31 5.00 3.97 -1.79
CA TYR A 31 4.32 3.37 -0.64
C TYR A 31 2.93 4.00 -0.48
N GLU A 32 1.87 3.21 -0.62
CA GLU A 32 0.50 3.59 -0.23
C GLU A 32 0.23 3.04 1.18
N ASN A 33 0.77 3.67 2.19
CA ASN A 33 0.52 3.37 3.60
C ASN A 33 0.69 4.63 4.47
N CYS A 34 0.53 4.50 5.78
CA CYS A 34 0.61 5.64 6.70
C CYS A 34 1.99 6.32 6.76
N GLY A 35 3.05 5.65 6.34
CA GLY A 35 4.41 6.21 6.24
C GLY A 35 4.76 6.76 4.85
N GLY A 36 3.86 6.63 3.88
CA GLY A 36 4.08 7.01 2.49
C GLY A 36 3.08 8.04 1.98
N ALA A 37 2.66 7.89 0.73
CA ALA A 37 1.82 8.83 0.00
C ALA A 37 0.52 9.19 0.74
N LYS A 38 -0.11 8.24 1.40
CA LYS A 38 -1.36 8.43 2.15
C LYS A 38 -1.33 9.63 3.10
N SER A 39 -0.21 9.87 3.75
CA SER A 39 -0.08 10.95 4.74
C SER A 39 0.20 12.32 4.13
N VAL A 40 0.70 12.39 2.90
CA VAL A 40 1.18 13.64 2.27
C VAL A 40 0.49 13.99 0.95
N ASP A 41 -0.38 13.13 0.44
CA ASP A 41 -1.01 13.25 -0.88
C ASP A 41 -1.82 14.54 -1.09
N ARG A 42 -2.48 15.04 -0.04
CA ARG A 42 -3.32 16.24 -0.12
C ARG A 42 -2.72 17.37 0.70
N LEU A 43 -2.68 18.55 0.11
CA LEU A 43 -2.32 19.78 0.80
C LEU A 43 -3.53 20.37 1.52
N ILE A 44 -3.27 21.20 2.52
CA ILE A 44 -4.28 22.00 3.18
C ILE A 44 -4.52 23.24 2.31
N ASP A 45 -5.77 23.69 2.22
CA ASP A 45 -6.10 24.96 1.58
C ASP A 45 -5.64 26.11 2.52
N GLU A 46 -4.55 26.76 2.11
CA GLU A 46 -3.93 27.85 2.89
C GLU A 46 -4.73 29.14 2.83
N ASP A 47 -5.60 29.31 1.83
CA ASP A 47 -6.46 30.49 1.62
C ASP A 47 -7.85 30.34 2.25
N ALA A 48 -8.10 29.24 2.97
CA ALA A 48 -9.38 28.98 3.63
C ALA A 48 -9.68 30.02 4.73
N GLU A 49 -10.92 30.51 4.78
CA GLU A 49 -11.37 31.43 5.83
C GLU A 49 -11.21 30.86 7.24
N ASP A 50 -11.43 29.53 7.39
CA ASP A 50 -11.24 28.78 8.62
C ASP A 50 -10.16 27.70 8.42
N ILE A 51 -8.94 28.02 8.82
CA ILE A 51 -7.80 27.13 8.68
C ILE A 51 -7.97 25.84 9.51
N TYR A 52 -8.64 25.88 10.66
CA TYR A 52 -8.88 24.68 11.47
C TYR A 52 -9.84 23.71 10.77
N LYS A 53 -10.85 24.26 10.09
CA LYS A 53 -11.76 23.47 9.27
C LYS A 53 -11.01 22.84 8.09
N ALA A 54 -10.18 23.60 7.38
CA ALA A 54 -9.38 23.09 6.27
C ALA A 54 -8.43 21.96 6.70
N ILE A 55 -7.79 22.10 7.86
CA ILE A 55 -6.96 21.06 8.47
C ILE A 55 -7.80 19.80 8.75
N ALA A 56 -8.97 19.95 9.37
CA ALA A 56 -9.85 18.83 9.69
C ALA A 56 -10.32 18.11 8.43
N GLU A 57 -10.75 18.81 7.41
CA GLU A 57 -11.20 18.26 6.13
C GLU A 57 -10.07 17.50 5.43
N ARG A 58 -8.85 18.05 5.44
CA ARG A 58 -7.68 17.38 4.89
C ARG A 58 -7.39 16.05 5.60
N TYR A 59 -7.43 16.03 6.95
CA TYR A 59 -7.18 14.80 7.71
C TYR A 59 -8.31 13.76 7.55
N LEU A 60 -9.56 14.19 7.49
CA LEU A 60 -10.70 13.30 7.25
C LEU A 60 -10.69 12.68 5.84
N ALA A 61 -9.99 13.29 4.90
CA ALA A 61 -9.83 12.76 3.55
C ALA A 61 -8.77 11.66 3.42
N ILE A 62 -7.99 11.38 4.48
CA ILE A 62 -7.01 10.28 4.47
C ILE A 62 -7.76 8.95 4.50
N GLY A 63 -7.59 8.11 3.46
CA GLY A 63 -8.13 6.76 3.43
C GLY A 63 -7.46 5.88 4.50
N CYS A 64 -8.25 5.36 5.43
CA CYS A 64 -7.77 4.52 6.51
C CYS A 64 -8.54 3.21 6.55
N SER A 65 -7.86 2.09 6.72
CA SER A 65 -8.45 0.74 6.73
C SER A 65 -9.54 0.50 7.79
N VAL A 66 -9.73 1.43 8.73
CA VAL A 66 -10.85 1.41 9.69
C VAL A 66 -12.12 2.07 9.16
N MET A 67 -12.03 2.74 8.00
CA MET A 67 -13.17 3.40 7.34
C MET A 67 -13.88 2.41 6.41
N THR A 68 -15.22 2.53 6.36
CA THR A 68 -16.01 1.72 5.43
C THR A 68 -17.21 2.54 4.94
N PRO A 69 -17.35 2.72 3.60
CA PRO A 69 -16.39 2.36 2.55
C PRO A 69 -15.14 3.28 2.56
N ASP A 70 -13.97 2.76 2.15
CA ASP A 70 -12.74 3.53 2.03
C ASP A 70 -12.47 3.93 0.57
N ASN A 71 -13.33 4.77 0.03
CA ASN A 71 -13.22 5.25 -1.36
C ASN A 71 -11.97 6.11 -1.56
N ASN A 72 -11.58 6.89 -0.55
CA ASN A 72 -10.40 7.75 -0.63
C ASN A 72 -9.11 6.95 -0.87
N ARG A 73 -9.01 5.75 -0.28
CA ARG A 73 -7.88 4.84 -0.51
C ARG A 73 -7.87 4.31 -1.95
N ILE A 74 -9.03 3.92 -2.46
CA ILE A 74 -9.17 3.44 -3.86
C ILE A 74 -8.80 4.55 -4.85
N GLU A 75 -9.26 5.78 -4.62
CA GLU A 75 -8.93 6.93 -5.46
C GLU A 75 -7.43 7.25 -5.46
N LEU A 76 -6.82 7.29 -4.27
CA LEU A 76 -5.38 7.48 -4.13
C LEU A 76 -4.61 6.37 -4.86
N MET A 77 -4.97 5.11 -4.62
CA MET A 77 -4.36 3.96 -5.30
C MET A 77 -4.42 4.13 -6.81
N GLY A 78 -5.58 4.50 -7.37
CA GLY A 78 -5.75 4.70 -8.81
C GLY A 78 -4.78 5.73 -9.39
N ARG A 79 -4.61 6.87 -8.71
CA ARG A 79 -3.66 7.91 -9.14
C ARG A 79 -2.21 7.44 -9.05
N LEU A 80 -1.83 6.77 -7.96
CA LEU A 80 -0.47 6.27 -7.79
C LEU A 80 -0.10 5.19 -8.82
N LEU A 81 -1.04 4.32 -9.20
CA LEU A 81 -0.81 3.31 -10.24
C LEU A 81 -0.41 3.96 -11.58
N GLU A 82 -1.08 5.04 -11.95
CA GLU A 82 -0.83 5.78 -13.19
C GLU A 82 0.41 6.66 -13.10
N GLU A 83 0.52 7.49 -12.07
CA GLU A 83 1.60 8.45 -11.87
C GLU A 83 2.98 7.78 -11.81
N TYR A 84 3.06 6.67 -11.10
CA TYR A 84 4.33 5.93 -10.93
C TYR A 84 4.55 4.83 -11.97
N ASN A 85 3.65 4.68 -12.97
CA ASN A 85 3.73 3.64 -13.99
C ASN A 85 3.98 2.25 -13.36
N ILE A 86 3.08 1.85 -12.47
CA ILE A 86 3.22 0.62 -11.68
C ILE A 86 3.02 -0.63 -12.55
N GLU A 87 3.91 -1.60 -12.41
CA GLU A 87 3.87 -2.89 -13.09
C GLU A 87 3.27 -4.00 -12.22
N GLY A 88 3.30 -3.84 -10.89
CA GLY A 88 2.72 -4.80 -9.96
C GLY A 88 2.48 -4.21 -8.57
N VAL A 89 1.53 -4.77 -7.84
CA VAL A 89 1.16 -4.33 -6.49
C VAL A 89 1.42 -5.44 -5.48
N VAL A 90 2.16 -5.11 -4.44
CA VAL A 90 2.35 -5.97 -3.26
C VAL A 90 1.58 -5.34 -2.10
N GLU A 91 0.61 -6.05 -1.55
CA GLU A 91 -0.05 -5.66 -0.31
C GLU A 91 0.52 -6.47 0.84
N MET A 92 1.10 -5.78 1.81
CA MET A 92 1.66 -6.38 3.01
C MET A 92 0.76 -6.09 4.21
N THR A 93 0.30 -7.15 4.87
CA THR A 93 -0.46 -7.03 6.12
C THR A 93 0.27 -7.71 7.27
N LEU A 94 0.08 -7.18 8.46
CA LEU A 94 0.55 -7.86 9.66
C LEU A 94 -0.41 -8.97 10.06
N GLN A 95 0.11 -10.05 10.57
CA GLN A 95 -0.67 -11.14 11.12
C GLN A 95 -1.68 -10.63 12.15
N ALA A 96 -2.92 -11.09 12.03
CA ALA A 96 -4.06 -10.65 12.84
C ALA A 96 -4.46 -9.15 12.70
N CYS A 97 -3.99 -8.46 11.68
CA CYS A 97 -4.49 -7.13 11.36
C CYS A 97 -5.84 -7.24 10.63
N HIS A 98 -6.94 -7.28 11.40
CA HIS A 98 -8.27 -7.50 10.83
C HIS A 98 -8.69 -6.43 9.82
N THR A 99 -8.37 -5.16 10.06
CA THR A 99 -8.78 -4.05 9.19
C THR A 99 -8.18 -4.20 7.79
N TYR A 100 -6.86 -4.31 7.69
CA TYR A 100 -6.18 -4.46 6.40
C TYR A 100 -6.46 -5.81 5.73
N ASN A 101 -6.55 -6.90 6.49
CA ASN A 101 -6.85 -8.21 5.92
C ASN A 101 -8.26 -8.28 5.29
N ILE A 102 -9.25 -7.60 5.88
CA ILE A 102 -10.60 -7.50 5.29
C ILE A 102 -10.57 -6.63 4.03
N GLU A 103 -9.89 -5.49 4.10
CA GLU A 103 -9.82 -4.52 3.01
C GLU A 103 -8.99 -5.01 1.81
N ALA A 104 -7.99 -5.86 2.04
CA ALA A 104 -7.13 -6.45 1.01
C ALA A 104 -7.94 -7.06 -0.16
N LYS A 105 -9.11 -7.62 0.11
CA LYS A 105 -9.98 -8.17 -0.94
C LYS A 105 -10.54 -7.09 -1.88
N SER A 106 -10.85 -5.91 -1.35
CA SER A 106 -11.31 -4.77 -2.15
C SER A 106 -10.18 -4.20 -3.00
N ILE A 107 -8.98 -4.10 -2.41
CA ILE A 107 -7.77 -3.66 -3.11
C ILE A 107 -7.38 -4.63 -4.23
N GLU A 108 -7.36 -5.93 -3.95
CA GLU A 108 -7.12 -6.96 -4.97
C GLU A 108 -8.06 -6.81 -6.18
N LYS A 109 -9.36 -6.69 -5.90
CA LYS A 109 -10.39 -6.52 -6.94
C LYS A 109 -10.15 -5.26 -7.76
N PHE A 110 -9.82 -4.15 -7.11
CA PHE A 110 -9.54 -2.89 -7.77
C PHE A 110 -8.30 -2.98 -8.66
N VAL A 111 -7.16 -3.45 -8.13
CA VAL A 111 -5.90 -3.56 -8.87
C VAL A 111 -6.06 -4.48 -10.08
N LYS A 112 -6.71 -5.64 -9.90
CA LYS A 112 -7.00 -6.57 -11.00
C LYS A 112 -7.93 -5.98 -12.05
N SER A 113 -8.86 -5.10 -11.68
CA SER A 113 -9.71 -4.39 -12.64
C SER A 113 -8.94 -3.41 -13.53
N LYS A 114 -7.76 -2.97 -13.09
CA LYS A 114 -6.82 -2.16 -13.87
C LYS A 114 -5.88 -2.99 -14.73
N GLY A 115 -6.02 -4.31 -14.72
CA GLY A 115 -5.17 -5.24 -15.48
C GLY A 115 -3.79 -5.45 -14.87
N LEU A 116 -3.57 -5.07 -13.62
CA LEU A 116 -2.28 -5.17 -12.96
C LEU A 116 -2.18 -6.42 -12.08
N PRO A 117 -0.99 -7.05 -12.04
CA PRO A 117 -0.68 -8.13 -11.11
C PRO A 117 -0.75 -7.66 -9.65
N TYR A 118 -1.23 -8.53 -8.79
CA TYR A 118 -1.38 -8.26 -7.36
C TYR A 118 -1.04 -9.50 -6.54
N ILE A 119 -0.27 -9.29 -5.48
CA ILE A 119 -0.02 -10.30 -4.45
C ILE A 119 -0.29 -9.72 -3.05
N HIS A 120 -0.96 -10.51 -2.22
CA HIS A 120 -1.12 -10.23 -0.80
C HIS A 120 -0.20 -11.15 0.02
N VAL A 121 0.62 -10.57 0.88
CA VAL A 121 1.48 -11.27 1.82
C VAL A 121 1.16 -10.85 3.24
N GLU A 122 0.98 -11.84 4.11
CA GLU A 122 0.84 -11.63 5.54
C GLU A 122 2.16 -11.97 6.23
N THR A 123 2.58 -11.15 7.18
CA THR A 123 3.85 -11.29 7.90
C THR A 123 3.72 -10.85 9.35
N ASP A 124 4.75 -11.04 10.14
CA ASP A 124 4.85 -10.58 11.52
C ASP A 124 6.20 -9.87 11.77
N TYR A 125 6.50 -9.57 13.01
CA TYR A 125 7.77 -8.95 13.40
C TYR A 125 8.93 -9.93 13.56
N SER A 126 8.69 -11.25 13.45
CA SER A 126 9.74 -12.27 13.53
C SER A 126 10.52 -12.38 12.21
N GLN A 127 11.56 -13.17 12.21
CA GLN A 127 12.32 -13.50 11.00
C GLN A 127 11.99 -14.91 10.47
N ALA A 128 11.03 -15.59 11.08
CA ALA A 128 10.76 -17.00 10.82
C ALA A 128 10.14 -17.25 9.42
N ASP A 129 9.49 -16.26 8.84
CA ASP A 129 8.76 -16.36 7.57
C ASP A 129 9.54 -15.85 6.36
N ILE A 130 10.80 -15.40 6.53
CA ILE A 130 11.62 -14.82 5.44
C ILE A 130 11.66 -15.72 4.22
N GLY A 131 11.96 -17.01 4.39
CA GLY A 131 12.05 -17.94 3.26
C GLY A 131 10.73 -18.11 2.49
N GLN A 132 9.60 -18.10 3.19
CA GLN A 132 8.28 -18.14 2.57
C GLN A 132 7.98 -16.86 1.79
N LEU A 133 8.25 -15.71 2.38
CA LEU A 133 8.07 -14.40 1.74
C LEU A 133 8.94 -14.29 0.48
N ASP A 134 10.21 -14.64 0.60
CA ASP A 134 11.18 -14.63 -0.49
C ASP A 134 10.68 -15.46 -1.68
N THR A 135 10.31 -16.71 -1.45
CA THR A 135 9.79 -17.60 -2.50
C THR A 135 8.55 -17.04 -3.19
N ARG A 136 7.60 -16.51 -2.42
CA ARG A 136 6.34 -15.98 -2.97
C ARG A 136 6.55 -14.69 -3.76
N ILE A 137 7.43 -13.81 -3.28
CA ILE A 137 7.74 -12.54 -3.95
C ILE A 137 8.55 -12.79 -5.22
N ALA A 138 9.54 -13.69 -5.18
CA ALA A 138 10.29 -14.11 -6.36
C ALA A 138 9.35 -14.61 -7.47
N ALA A 139 8.46 -15.57 -7.15
CA ALA A 139 7.50 -16.12 -8.10
C ALA A 139 6.56 -15.04 -8.66
N PHE A 140 6.13 -14.08 -7.84
CA PHE A 140 5.32 -12.96 -8.29
C PHE A 140 6.06 -12.07 -9.29
N LEU A 141 7.31 -11.73 -9.01
CA LEU A 141 8.14 -10.87 -9.87
C LEU A 141 8.55 -11.55 -11.19
N GLU A 142 8.63 -12.88 -11.21
CA GLU A 142 8.85 -13.64 -12.43
C GLU A 142 7.62 -13.65 -13.37
N MET A 143 6.42 -13.45 -12.82
CA MET A 143 5.17 -13.45 -13.60
C MET A 143 4.84 -12.11 -14.26
N ILE A 144 5.54 -11.01 -13.93
CA ILE A 144 5.27 -9.64 -14.41
C ILE A 144 6.36 -9.05 -15.30
#